data_5b0605b42bf69e1145ee1f4cb7d837f0
#
_entry.id   5b0605b42bf69e1145ee1f4cb7d837f0
#
_cell.length_a   1.000
_cell.length_b   1.000
_cell.length_c   1.000
_cell.angle_alpha   90.00
_cell.angle_beta   90.00
_cell.angle_gamma   90.00
#
_symmetry.space_group_name_H-M   'P 1'
#
loop_
_entity.id
_entity.type
_entity.pdbx_description
1 polymer ?
#
loop_
_entity_poly.entity_id
_entity_poly.type
_entity_poly.pdbx_seq_one_letter_code
_entity_poly.pdbx_strand_id
1 'polypeptide(L)'
;MKMRVALCLIVFLTLQFAAPAAAPANDLGWQPAKTWLFVVGALSWKHKETFGSFPVKNRRDAALVDFFKKGGVPEAQIVYLQDKQATQERIDAAFKTQLKKLGPSDLLIIYYAGHGYESEKRDDVYLASYDAGDDDVPGWSVNSIPDTIKNNSKCARVLWFIDCCYSGQAAVALTKQKDGPAFACVTASAASESSTEHWTFTEALLDSLRGAAYVDLNHDGAITLQEFAGHVEADMSQAEEQLSTFATTKGFDEGMVLAHAKPLAHPRIGERAKAKDPNGDWCTCRIVEARDEKFKIHFIGYEEDGDAWVAPEDLKPIKPTQYAAGSEVEVVWKKRWYPATVLQAKAGIHLIHYTDYDSKWDEWVPSKRIRIPRS
;
A
#
# COMPACT_ATOMS: atom_id res chain seq x y z
N MET A 1 61.73 -18.12 -47.33
CA MET A 1 60.36 -18.37 -46.81
C MET A 1 60.18 -17.54 -45.54
N LYS A 2 59.54 -16.37 -45.69
CA LYS A 2 59.39 -15.40 -44.53
C LYS A 2 58.01 -15.61 -43.93
N MET A 3 58.00 -16.06 -42.68
CA MET A 3 56.80 -16.27 -41.85
C MET A 3 56.35 -14.91 -41.26
N ARG A 4 55.18 -14.46 -41.67
CA ARG A 4 54.53 -13.24 -41.05
C ARG A 4 53.71 -13.69 -39.85
N VAL A 5 54.11 -13.25 -38.66
CA VAL A 5 53.33 -13.40 -37.42
C VAL A 5 52.33 -12.24 -37.39
N ALA A 6 51.05 -12.55 -37.47
CA ALA A 6 49.98 -11.57 -37.29
C ALA A 6 49.70 -11.42 -35.77
N LEU A 7 49.92 -10.22 -35.27
CA LEU A 7 49.62 -9.86 -33.86
C LEU A 7 48.16 -9.44 -33.78
N CYS A 8 47.29 -10.29 -33.24
CA CYS A 8 45.91 -9.91 -32.90
C CYS A 8 45.88 -9.03 -31.65
N LEU A 9 45.60 -7.75 -31.83
CA LEU A 9 45.34 -6.83 -30.74
C LEU A 9 43.90 -7.05 -30.24
N ILE A 10 43.71 -7.65 -29.04
CA ILE A 10 42.41 -7.76 -28.39
C ILE A 10 42.21 -6.46 -27.61
N VAL A 11 41.33 -5.60 -28.08
CA VAL A 11 40.89 -4.38 -27.37
C VAL A 11 39.82 -4.80 -26.39
N PHE A 12 40.18 -4.83 -25.10
CA PHE A 12 39.21 -4.93 -24.01
C PHE A 12 38.48 -3.59 -23.88
N LEU A 13 37.22 -3.52 -24.35
CA LEU A 13 36.33 -2.41 -24.07
C LEU A 13 35.82 -2.59 -22.60
N THR A 14 36.41 -1.89 -21.66
CA THR A 14 35.84 -1.78 -20.29
C THR A 14 34.63 -0.85 -20.36
N LEU A 15 33.42 -1.40 -20.33
CA LEU A 15 32.23 -0.62 -20.03
C LEU A 15 32.35 -0.11 -18.58
N GLN A 16 32.69 1.14 -18.42
CA GLN A 16 32.51 1.84 -17.14
C GLN A 16 31.02 2.14 -17.00
N PHE A 17 30.33 1.37 -16.18
CA PHE A 17 29.04 1.77 -15.67
C PHE A 17 29.28 3.00 -14.77
N ALA A 18 28.90 4.17 -15.25
CA ALA A 18 28.84 5.35 -14.40
C ALA A 18 27.79 5.05 -13.32
N ALA A 19 28.21 5.10 -12.04
CA ALA A 19 27.27 5.06 -10.94
C ALA A 19 26.30 6.25 -11.12
N PRO A 20 25.00 6.06 -10.96
CA PRO A 20 24.04 7.15 -11.00
C PRO A 20 24.48 8.23 -10.00
N ALA A 21 24.50 9.48 -10.43
CA ALA A 21 24.81 10.60 -9.55
C ALA A 21 23.79 10.61 -8.41
N ALA A 22 24.27 10.62 -7.16
CA ALA A 22 23.39 10.75 -6.01
C ALA A 22 22.53 12.03 -6.19
N ALA A 23 21.19 11.85 -6.15
CA ALA A 23 20.27 12.96 -6.26
C ALA A 23 20.56 14.01 -5.15
N PRO A 24 20.44 15.30 -5.42
CA PRO A 24 20.73 16.33 -4.43
C PRO A 24 19.74 16.24 -3.26
N ALA A 25 20.25 16.38 -2.04
CA ALA A 25 19.52 16.18 -0.77
C ALA A 25 18.27 17.06 -0.54
N ASN A 26 17.85 17.88 -1.53
CA ASN A 26 16.75 18.85 -1.44
C ASN A 26 15.59 18.60 -2.42
N ASP A 27 15.51 17.44 -3.07
CA ASP A 27 14.50 17.14 -4.09
C ASP A 27 13.33 16.27 -3.58
N LEU A 28 13.28 16.01 -2.26
CA LEU A 28 12.11 15.34 -1.67
C LEU A 28 10.83 16.12 -1.99
N GLY A 29 9.81 15.42 -2.44
CA GLY A 29 8.49 15.99 -2.74
C GLY A 29 7.76 16.57 -1.52
N TRP A 30 8.34 16.43 -0.32
CA TRP A 30 7.83 16.96 0.94
C TRP A 30 8.93 17.64 1.75
N GLN A 31 8.55 18.64 2.53
CA GLN A 31 9.44 19.38 3.42
C GLN A 31 8.86 19.38 4.82
N PRO A 32 9.62 19.08 5.88
CA PRO A 32 9.10 18.97 7.25
C PRO A 32 8.26 20.18 7.67
N ALA A 33 8.76 21.39 7.45
CA ALA A 33 8.09 22.64 7.84
C ALA A 33 6.78 22.92 7.04
N LYS A 34 6.54 22.20 5.94
CA LYS A 34 5.39 22.35 5.05
C LYS A 34 4.50 21.10 4.98
N THR A 35 4.77 20.11 5.84
CA THR A 35 4.05 18.86 5.88
C THR A 35 3.16 18.78 7.11
N TRP A 36 1.89 18.50 6.89
CA TRP A 36 0.88 18.35 7.92
C TRP A 36 0.38 16.92 7.91
N LEU A 37 0.28 16.29 9.08
CA LEU A 37 -0.20 14.91 9.23
C LEU A 37 -1.52 14.89 9.96
N PHE A 38 -2.49 14.17 9.39
CA PHE A 38 -3.72 13.78 10.07
C PHE A 38 -3.81 12.26 10.09
N VAL A 39 -3.55 11.68 11.24
CA VAL A 39 -3.42 10.23 11.42
C VAL A 39 -4.50 9.74 12.37
N VAL A 40 -5.26 8.73 11.92
CA VAL A 40 -6.25 8.02 12.71
C VAL A 40 -5.87 6.55 12.73
N GLY A 41 -5.61 6.01 13.93
CA GLY A 41 -5.31 4.59 14.16
C GLY A 41 -6.33 3.99 15.12
N ALA A 42 -7.40 3.41 14.58
CA ALA A 42 -8.43 2.76 15.39
C ALA A 42 -8.21 1.24 15.36
N LEU A 43 -7.65 0.67 16.44
CA LEU A 43 -7.43 -0.77 16.61
C LEU A 43 -8.36 -1.38 17.65
N SER A 44 -9.15 -0.56 18.34
CA SER A 44 -10.18 -1.01 19.26
C SER A 44 -11.42 -0.12 19.17
N TRP A 45 -12.59 -0.71 19.36
CA TRP A 45 -13.89 -0.05 19.21
C TRP A 45 -14.73 -0.18 20.47
N LYS A 46 -15.67 0.75 20.65
CA LYS A 46 -16.68 0.74 21.71
C LYS A 46 -17.63 -0.45 21.53
N HIS A 47 -18.06 -0.71 20.29
CA HIS A 47 -18.98 -1.77 19.89
C HIS A 47 -18.20 -2.98 19.36
N LYS A 48 -17.66 -3.78 20.27
CA LYS A 48 -16.79 -4.94 19.95
C LYS A 48 -17.52 -6.07 19.24
N GLU A 49 -18.83 -6.13 19.36
CA GLU A 49 -19.69 -7.09 18.66
C GLU A 49 -19.83 -6.76 17.16
N THR A 50 -19.66 -5.50 16.80
CA THR A 50 -19.69 -5.02 15.41
C THR A 50 -18.29 -5.03 14.81
N PHE A 51 -17.31 -4.49 15.55
CA PHE A 51 -15.92 -4.36 15.11
C PHE A 51 -14.98 -5.05 16.08
N GLY A 52 -14.40 -6.19 15.65
CA GLY A 52 -13.35 -6.89 16.39
C GLY A 52 -12.12 -5.99 16.60
N SER A 53 -11.44 -6.14 17.73
CA SER A 53 -10.21 -5.38 17.97
C SER A 53 -9.00 -6.03 17.32
N PHE A 54 -8.08 -5.24 16.79
CA PHE A 54 -6.79 -5.69 16.29
C PHE A 54 -5.73 -5.71 17.40
N PRO A 55 -4.64 -6.48 17.23
CA PRO A 55 -3.50 -6.43 18.15
C PRO A 55 -2.90 -5.04 18.24
N VAL A 56 -2.69 -4.55 19.47
CA VAL A 56 -2.10 -3.21 19.70
C VAL A 56 -0.58 -3.23 19.87
N LYS A 57 0.03 -4.43 19.88
CA LYS A 57 1.49 -4.58 19.92
C LYS A 57 2.08 -4.11 18.59
N ASN A 58 3.20 -3.40 18.65
CA ASN A 58 3.97 -2.96 17.47
C ASN A 58 3.15 -2.14 16.45
N ARG A 59 2.38 -1.18 16.92
CA ARG A 59 1.55 -0.31 16.07
C ARG A 59 2.36 0.38 14.98
N ARG A 60 2.08 0.09 13.73
CA ARG A 60 2.77 0.70 12.59
C ARG A 60 2.27 2.13 12.31
N ASP A 61 1.05 2.46 12.65
CA ASP A 61 0.53 3.84 12.64
C ASP A 61 1.33 4.76 13.59
N ALA A 62 1.69 4.29 14.77
CA ALA A 62 2.57 5.02 15.68
C ALA A 62 4.00 5.16 15.10
N ALA A 63 4.52 4.11 14.47
CA ALA A 63 5.82 4.15 13.81
C ALA A 63 5.86 5.15 12.64
N LEU A 64 4.74 5.30 11.91
CA LEU A 64 4.60 6.30 10.85
C LEU A 64 4.66 7.74 11.42
N VAL A 65 3.93 8.01 12.50
CA VAL A 65 3.99 9.31 13.18
C VAL A 65 5.40 9.60 13.69
N ASP A 66 6.05 8.61 14.29
CA ASP A 66 7.43 8.71 14.78
C ASP A 66 8.42 9.01 13.66
N PHE A 67 8.25 8.41 12.48
CA PHE A 67 9.08 8.68 11.31
C PHE A 67 9.03 10.17 10.95
N PHE A 68 7.84 10.75 10.83
CA PHE A 68 7.70 12.16 10.46
C PHE A 68 8.18 13.11 11.56
N LYS A 69 7.96 12.80 12.84
CA LYS A 69 8.51 13.56 13.97
C LYS A 69 10.04 13.59 13.92
N LYS A 70 10.67 12.43 13.75
CA LYS A 70 12.13 12.30 13.62
C LYS A 70 12.67 12.97 12.35
N GLY A 71 11.87 13.02 11.30
CA GLY A 71 12.13 13.73 10.06
C GLY A 71 11.98 15.25 10.17
N GLY A 72 11.61 15.79 11.35
CA GLY A 72 11.56 17.22 11.64
C GLY A 72 10.21 17.89 11.37
N VAL A 73 9.13 17.12 11.12
CA VAL A 73 7.79 17.71 11.04
C VAL A 73 7.39 18.26 12.41
N PRO A 74 7.01 19.55 12.51
CA PRO A 74 6.65 20.17 13.78
C PRO A 74 5.48 19.45 14.45
N GLU A 75 5.56 19.24 15.76
CA GLU A 75 4.50 18.56 16.51
C GLU A 75 3.13 19.24 16.37
N ALA A 76 3.12 20.57 16.27
CA ALA A 76 1.90 21.36 16.05
C ALA A 76 1.23 21.11 14.68
N GLN A 77 1.93 20.46 13.74
CA GLN A 77 1.44 20.07 12.42
C GLN A 77 0.95 18.60 12.39
N ILE A 78 1.07 17.88 13.49
CA ILE A 78 0.69 16.46 13.60
C ILE A 78 -0.55 16.33 14.48
N VAL A 79 -1.61 15.76 13.91
CA VAL A 79 -2.77 15.25 14.65
C VAL A 79 -2.71 13.73 14.58
N TYR A 80 -2.71 13.09 15.75
CA TYR A 80 -2.74 11.64 15.86
C TYR A 80 -3.81 11.22 16.85
N LEU A 81 -4.86 10.57 16.36
CA LEU A 81 -5.98 10.07 17.15
C LEU A 81 -5.94 8.55 17.20
N GLN A 82 -5.84 8.00 18.40
CA GLN A 82 -5.76 6.56 18.61
C GLN A 82 -7.00 6.05 19.37
N ASP A 83 -7.54 4.92 18.93
CA ASP A 83 -8.56 4.16 19.65
C ASP A 83 -9.65 5.07 20.25
N LYS A 84 -9.82 5.12 21.56
CA LYS A 84 -10.81 5.96 22.27
C LYS A 84 -10.73 7.46 21.95
N GLN A 85 -9.62 7.92 21.39
CA GLN A 85 -9.50 9.31 20.96
C GLN A 85 -10.10 9.53 19.56
N ALA A 86 -10.25 8.47 18.77
CA ALA A 86 -10.73 8.51 17.40
C ALA A 86 -12.26 8.38 17.31
N THR A 87 -13.02 9.11 18.15
CA THR A 87 -14.48 9.22 17.99
C THR A 87 -14.82 10.05 16.75
N GLN A 88 -15.97 9.82 16.14
CA GLN A 88 -16.39 10.57 14.93
C GLN A 88 -16.36 12.07 15.18
N GLU A 89 -16.94 12.55 16.28
CA GLU A 89 -16.96 13.97 16.64
C GLU A 89 -15.54 14.56 16.73
N ARG A 90 -14.61 13.84 17.38
CA ARG A 90 -13.23 14.31 17.57
C ARG A 90 -12.44 14.29 16.25
N ILE A 91 -12.65 13.27 15.40
CA ILE A 91 -12.07 13.23 14.07
C ILE A 91 -12.52 14.46 13.28
N ASP A 92 -13.81 14.71 13.19
CA ASP A 92 -14.38 15.82 12.42
C ASP A 92 -13.90 17.17 12.93
N ALA A 93 -13.93 17.39 14.24
CA ALA A 93 -13.50 18.65 14.86
C ALA A 93 -12.00 18.90 14.69
N ALA A 94 -11.17 17.89 14.95
CA ALA A 94 -9.72 17.99 14.81
C ALA A 94 -9.31 18.20 13.36
N PHE A 95 -9.94 17.47 12.42
CA PHE A 95 -9.66 17.59 11.00
C PHE A 95 -9.97 18.99 10.49
N LYS A 96 -11.18 19.50 10.71
CA LYS A 96 -11.58 20.86 10.33
C LYS A 96 -10.70 21.93 10.98
N THR A 97 -10.27 21.72 12.23
CA THR A 97 -9.37 22.64 12.94
C THR A 97 -7.98 22.66 12.33
N GLN A 98 -7.43 21.53 11.94
CA GLN A 98 -6.14 21.44 11.28
C GLN A 98 -6.21 22.07 9.87
N LEU A 99 -7.22 21.72 9.07
CA LEU A 99 -7.39 22.19 7.71
C LEU A 99 -7.35 23.73 7.58
N LYS A 100 -7.95 24.45 8.53
CA LYS A 100 -7.94 25.92 8.56
C LYS A 100 -6.54 26.55 8.69
N LYS A 101 -5.54 25.77 9.11
CA LYS A 101 -4.16 26.25 9.31
C LYS A 101 -3.29 26.07 8.07
N LEU A 102 -3.71 25.24 7.11
CA LEU A 102 -2.91 24.90 5.94
C LEU A 102 -2.93 26.00 4.90
N GLY A 103 -1.75 26.35 4.41
CA GLY A 103 -1.53 27.30 3.31
C GLY A 103 -1.36 26.61 1.94
N PRO A 104 -1.29 27.39 0.85
CA PRO A 104 -1.23 26.83 -0.51
C PRO A 104 0.07 26.08 -0.83
N SER A 105 1.16 26.30 -0.07
CA SER A 105 2.41 25.56 -0.24
C SER A 105 2.54 24.32 0.63
N ASP A 106 1.54 24.03 1.45
CA ASP A 106 1.58 22.91 2.38
C ASP A 106 1.13 21.61 1.71
N LEU A 107 1.68 20.50 2.20
CA LEU A 107 1.27 19.14 1.87
C LEU A 107 0.49 18.58 3.06
N LEU A 108 -0.72 18.12 2.82
CA LEU A 108 -1.49 17.34 3.79
C LEU A 108 -1.27 15.86 3.54
N ILE A 109 -0.86 15.12 4.56
CA ILE A 109 -0.82 13.66 4.56
C ILE A 109 -1.92 13.18 5.48
N ILE A 110 -2.85 12.41 4.93
CA ILE A 110 -3.92 11.74 5.68
C ILE A 110 -3.59 10.26 5.74
N TYR A 111 -3.68 9.69 6.91
CA TYR A 111 -3.53 8.26 7.11
C TYR A 111 -4.64 7.73 8.01
N TYR A 112 -5.19 6.57 7.64
CA TYR A 112 -6.12 5.82 8.46
C TYR A 112 -5.73 4.35 8.49
N ALA A 113 -5.78 3.74 9.68
CA ALA A 113 -5.72 2.29 9.87
C ALA A 113 -6.84 1.83 10.81
N GLY A 114 -7.54 0.76 10.43
CA GLY A 114 -8.64 0.22 11.20
C GLY A 114 -9.65 -0.54 10.36
N HIS A 115 -10.90 -0.64 10.80
CA HIS A 115 -11.99 -1.18 9.99
C HIS A 115 -12.52 -0.16 8.99
N GLY A 116 -12.77 -0.64 7.75
CA GLY A 116 -13.59 0.06 6.76
C GLY A 116 -14.83 -0.78 6.46
N TYR A 117 -15.95 -0.13 6.17
CA TYR A 117 -17.18 -0.83 5.82
C TYR A 117 -18.08 -0.02 4.90
N GLU A 118 -18.83 -0.72 4.09
CA GLU A 118 -19.83 -0.15 3.21
C GLU A 118 -21.19 -0.06 3.92
N SER A 119 -21.89 1.07 3.74
CA SER A 119 -23.25 1.25 4.20
C SER A 119 -24.19 1.40 3.00
N GLU A 120 -24.88 0.31 2.65
CA GLU A 120 -25.89 0.33 1.59
C GLU A 120 -26.99 1.39 1.84
N LYS A 121 -27.39 1.57 3.09
CA LYS A 121 -28.41 2.56 3.50
C LYS A 121 -28.00 4.00 3.17
N ARG A 122 -26.71 4.30 3.13
CA ARG A 122 -26.14 5.65 2.96
C ARG A 122 -25.40 5.83 1.65
N ASP A 123 -25.24 4.78 0.86
CA ASP A 123 -24.45 4.77 -0.39
C ASP A 123 -23.04 5.37 -0.19
N ASP A 124 -22.38 4.95 0.88
CA ASP A 124 -21.06 5.45 1.28
C ASP A 124 -20.22 4.37 1.97
N VAL A 125 -18.90 4.55 1.93
CA VAL A 125 -17.94 3.78 2.71
C VAL A 125 -17.46 4.63 3.88
N TYR A 126 -17.37 3.99 5.04
CA TYR A 126 -16.96 4.63 6.28
C TYR A 126 -15.68 4.01 6.83
N LEU A 127 -14.78 4.88 7.27
CA LEU A 127 -13.66 4.54 8.11
C LEU A 127 -14.18 4.51 9.55
N ALA A 128 -14.19 3.33 10.18
CA ALA A 128 -14.86 3.12 11.46
C ALA A 128 -14.19 3.94 12.59
N SER A 129 -14.86 4.97 13.08
CA SER A 129 -14.44 5.68 14.29
C SER A 129 -14.55 4.77 15.53
N TYR A 130 -13.90 5.11 16.62
CA TYR A 130 -13.96 4.33 17.86
C TYR A 130 -15.39 4.00 18.35
N ASP A 131 -16.31 4.95 18.15
CA ASP A 131 -17.71 4.90 18.53
C ASP A 131 -18.65 4.49 17.40
N ALA A 132 -18.13 4.10 16.22
CA ALA A 132 -18.93 3.59 15.12
C ALA A 132 -19.65 2.28 15.52
N GLY A 133 -20.80 2.03 14.88
CA GLY A 133 -21.60 0.83 15.11
C GLY A 133 -23.05 1.12 15.46
N ASP A 134 -23.36 2.35 15.84
CA ASP A 134 -24.73 2.83 15.98
C ASP A 134 -25.22 3.47 14.68
N ASP A 135 -26.53 3.41 14.40
CA ASP A 135 -27.14 4.04 13.20
C ASP A 135 -26.82 5.54 13.09
N ASP A 136 -26.64 6.22 14.20
CA ASP A 136 -26.38 7.66 14.27
C ASP A 136 -24.88 8.02 14.19
N VAL A 137 -23.98 7.03 14.38
CA VAL A 137 -22.53 7.21 14.35
C VAL A 137 -21.91 6.23 13.34
N PRO A 138 -21.98 6.54 12.05
CA PRO A 138 -21.45 5.64 11.02
C PRO A 138 -19.93 5.63 10.94
N GLY A 139 -19.23 6.64 11.46
CA GLY A 139 -17.79 6.81 11.32
C GLY A 139 -17.42 7.92 10.31
N TRP A 140 -16.17 7.93 9.87
CA TRP A 140 -15.64 8.98 9.01
C TRP A 140 -15.90 8.65 7.53
N SER A 141 -16.79 9.42 6.89
CA SER A 141 -17.23 9.21 5.51
C SER A 141 -16.09 9.43 4.51
N VAL A 142 -15.80 8.42 3.69
CA VAL A 142 -14.77 8.49 2.64
C VAL A 142 -15.18 9.51 1.57
N ASN A 143 -16.46 9.51 1.15
CA ASN A 143 -16.95 10.42 0.11
C ASN A 143 -16.91 11.90 0.55
N SER A 144 -16.97 12.18 1.86
CA SER A 144 -17.01 13.56 2.39
C SER A 144 -15.62 14.20 2.55
N ILE A 145 -14.56 13.41 2.61
CA ILE A 145 -13.19 13.90 2.90
C ILE A 145 -12.71 14.91 1.86
N PRO A 146 -12.77 14.65 0.54
CA PRO A 146 -12.29 15.60 -0.46
C PRO A 146 -12.99 16.96 -0.39
N ASP A 147 -14.33 16.98 -0.26
CA ASP A 147 -15.10 18.22 -0.14
C ASP A 147 -14.82 18.95 1.18
N THR A 148 -14.62 18.21 2.26
CA THR A 148 -14.22 18.81 3.55
C THR A 148 -12.89 19.53 3.44
N ILE A 149 -11.91 18.95 2.76
CA ILE A 149 -10.59 19.57 2.53
C ILE A 149 -10.75 20.81 1.65
N LYS A 150 -11.42 20.69 0.52
CA LYS A 150 -11.67 21.79 -0.41
C LYS A 150 -12.33 23.00 0.28
N ASN A 151 -13.30 22.76 1.14
CA ASN A 151 -14.08 23.81 1.79
C ASN A 151 -13.39 24.44 3.01
N ASN A 152 -12.41 23.77 3.62
CA ASN A 152 -11.79 24.22 4.87
C ASN A 152 -10.28 24.45 4.78
N SER A 153 -9.65 24.19 3.64
CA SER A 153 -8.19 24.32 3.49
C SER A 153 -7.81 25.12 2.25
N LYS A 154 -6.59 25.62 2.26
CA LYS A 154 -5.93 26.23 1.10
C LYS A 154 -4.76 25.38 0.57
N CYS A 155 -4.55 24.17 1.12
CA CYS A 155 -3.44 23.31 0.66
C CYS A 155 -3.63 22.93 -0.81
N ALA A 156 -2.51 22.85 -1.53
CA ALA A 156 -2.54 22.50 -2.95
C ALA A 156 -2.40 21.01 -3.19
N ARG A 157 -1.86 20.23 -2.24
CA ARG A 157 -1.55 18.83 -2.42
C ARG A 157 -1.95 17.99 -1.22
N VAL A 158 -2.51 16.81 -1.47
CA VAL A 158 -2.93 15.84 -0.47
C VAL A 158 -2.43 14.44 -0.83
N LEU A 159 -1.72 13.78 0.08
CA LEU A 159 -1.45 12.36 0.06
C LEU A 159 -2.45 11.66 1.00
N TRP A 160 -3.14 10.66 0.50
CA TRP A 160 -4.14 9.95 1.27
C TRP A 160 -3.84 8.45 1.29
N PHE A 161 -3.44 7.95 2.44
CA PHE A 161 -3.07 6.56 2.68
C PHE A 161 -4.12 5.89 3.56
N ILE A 162 -4.64 4.74 3.14
CA ILE A 162 -5.73 4.06 3.85
C ILE A 162 -5.44 2.57 3.96
N ASP A 163 -5.29 2.11 5.19
CA ASP A 163 -5.02 0.71 5.55
C ASP A 163 -6.28 0.08 6.18
N CYS A 164 -7.26 -0.27 5.34
CA CYS A 164 -8.50 -0.93 5.77
C CYS A 164 -9.27 -1.56 4.59
N CYS A 165 -10.35 -2.31 4.93
CA CYS A 165 -11.33 -2.82 3.97
C CYS A 165 -11.99 -1.69 3.18
N TYR A 166 -12.41 -1.97 1.95
CA TYR A 166 -13.12 -1.05 1.05
C TYR A 166 -12.41 0.28 0.79
N SER A 167 -11.12 0.36 1.12
CA SER A 167 -10.35 1.61 1.07
C SER A 167 -10.22 2.18 -0.36
N GLY A 168 -10.30 1.35 -1.39
CA GLY A 168 -10.30 1.77 -2.79
C GLY A 168 -11.46 2.70 -3.17
N GLN A 169 -12.50 2.82 -2.33
CA GLN A 169 -13.55 3.82 -2.50
C GLN A 169 -13.00 5.26 -2.49
N ALA A 170 -11.86 5.49 -1.86
CA ALA A 170 -11.18 6.78 -1.92
C ALA A 170 -10.84 7.17 -3.37
N ALA A 171 -10.33 6.24 -4.18
CA ALA A 171 -10.08 6.49 -5.60
C ALA A 171 -11.38 6.84 -6.35
N VAL A 172 -12.48 6.13 -6.06
CA VAL A 172 -13.79 6.42 -6.64
C VAL A 172 -14.28 7.82 -6.23
N ALA A 173 -14.12 8.19 -4.95
CA ALA A 173 -14.48 9.53 -4.46
C ALA A 173 -13.68 10.63 -5.19
N LEU A 174 -12.39 10.39 -5.47
CA LEU A 174 -11.54 11.33 -6.19
C LEU A 174 -11.95 11.53 -7.65
N THR A 175 -12.57 10.54 -8.32
CA THR A 175 -13.07 10.72 -9.70
C THR A 175 -14.19 11.76 -9.80
N LYS A 176 -14.89 12.01 -8.70
CA LYS A 176 -15.99 13.00 -8.60
C LYS A 176 -15.47 14.43 -8.42
N GLN A 177 -14.18 14.60 -8.06
CA GLN A 177 -13.57 15.90 -7.80
C GLN A 177 -13.23 16.63 -9.11
N LYS A 178 -13.81 17.80 -9.31
CA LYS A 178 -13.59 18.64 -10.51
C LYS A 178 -12.56 19.74 -10.26
N ASP A 179 -12.44 20.21 -9.03
CA ASP A 179 -11.62 21.32 -8.59
C ASP A 179 -11.20 21.11 -7.12
N GLY A 180 -10.21 21.86 -6.63
CA GLY A 180 -9.66 21.73 -5.30
C GLY A 180 -8.17 21.35 -5.32
N PRO A 181 -7.63 20.85 -4.22
CA PRO A 181 -6.23 20.40 -4.19
C PRO A 181 -6.00 19.19 -5.11
N ALA A 182 -4.76 19.00 -5.54
CA ALA A 182 -4.35 17.80 -6.21
C ALA A 182 -4.19 16.67 -5.18
N PHE A 183 -4.79 15.52 -5.47
CA PHE A 183 -4.74 14.34 -4.60
C PHE A 183 -3.93 13.23 -5.23
N ALA A 184 -3.24 12.46 -4.37
CA ALA A 184 -2.88 11.09 -4.63
C ALA A 184 -3.39 10.21 -3.49
N CYS A 185 -4.02 9.09 -3.80
CA CYS A 185 -4.36 8.09 -2.80
C CYS A 185 -3.72 6.75 -3.12
N VAL A 186 -3.24 6.06 -2.08
CA VAL A 186 -2.81 4.67 -2.12
C VAL A 186 -3.53 3.92 -1.00
N THR A 187 -4.13 2.79 -1.31
CA THR A 187 -5.02 2.08 -0.41
C THR A 187 -4.70 0.60 -0.33
N ALA A 188 -5.00 -0.04 0.80
CA ALA A 188 -4.70 -1.45 1.04
C ALA A 188 -5.55 -2.40 0.21
N SER A 189 -6.79 -2.01 -0.14
CA SER A 189 -7.73 -2.88 -0.86
C SER A 189 -8.43 -2.16 -2.00
N ALA A 190 -9.04 -2.92 -2.91
CA ALA A 190 -9.98 -2.38 -3.89
C ALA A 190 -11.28 -1.90 -3.22
N ALA A 191 -12.13 -1.19 -3.98
CA ALA A 191 -13.35 -0.59 -3.43
C ALA A 191 -14.37 -1.62 -2.92
N SER A 192 -14.32 -2.86 -3.40
CA SER A 192 -15.24 -3.95 -3.04
C SER A 192 -14.59 -5.06 -2.22
N GLU A 193 -13.39 -4.87 -1.69
CA GLU A 193 -12.63 -5.91 -0.99
C GLU A 193 -12.47 -5.64 0.50
N SER A 194 -12.51 -6.74 1.27
CA SER A 194 -12.08 -6.74 2.68
C SER A 194 -10.57 -6.80 2.77
N SER A 195 -9.97 -6.10 3.73
CA SER A 195 -8.55 -6.17 4.05
C SER A 195 -8.25 -7.25 5.11
N THR A 196 -6.99 -7.64 5.23
CA THR A 196 -6.49 -8.54 6.26
C THR A 196 -6.19 -7.79 7.56
N GLU A 197 -5.83 -8.53 8.62
CA GLU A 197 -5.49 -7.96 9.93
C GLU A 197 -3.98 -7.63 10.05
N HIS A 198 -3.23 -7.69 8.94
CA HIS A 198 -1.79 -7.48 8.90
C HIS A 198 -1.43 -6.03 8.56
N TRP A 199 -0.23 -5.63 8.95
CA TRP A 199 0.30 -4.30 8.67
C TRP A 199 1.00 -4.17 7.30
N THR A 200 0.76 -5.09 6.37
CA THR A 200 1.44 -5.20 5.06
C THR A 200 1.47 -3.88 4.30
N PHE A 201 0.35 -3.18 4.22
CA PHE A 201 0.28 -1.87 3.57
C PHE A 201 1.14 -0.83 4.28
N THR A 202 1.01 -0.73 5.61
CA THR A 202 1.73 0.29 6.38
C THR A 202 3.22 -0.03 6.48
N GLU A 203 3.62 -1.29 6.49
CA GLU A 203 5.03 -1.69 6.39
C GLU A 203 5.63 -1.27 5.06
N ALA A 204 4.96 -1.53 3.94
CA ALA A 204 5.41 -1.09 2.62
C ALA A 204 5.54 0.45 2.53
N LEU A 205 4.63 1.21 3.18
CA LEU A 205 4.74 2.67 3.29
C LEU A 205 5.99 3.08 4.09
N LEU A 206 6.22 2.45 5.24
CA LEU A 206 7.39 2.73 6.08
C LEU A 206 8.70 2.36 5.39
N ASP A 207 8.76 1.25 4.67
CA ASP A 207 9.91 0.83 3.88
C ASP A 207 10.25 1.86 2.81
N SER A 208 9.24 2.36 2.10
CA SER A 208 9.39 3.40 1.09
C SER A 208 9.93 4.69 1.69
N LEU A 209 9.33 5.17 2.77
CA LEU A 209 9.73 6.41 3.45
C LEU A 209 11.13 6.30 4.08
N ARG A 210 11.55 5.10 4.51
CA ARG A 210 12.88 4.84 5.10
C ARG A 210 13.97 4.61 4.06
N GLY A 211 13.63 4.64 2.79
CA GLY A 211 14.58 4.47 1.69
C GLY A 211 15.04 3.03 1.52
N ALA A 212 14.15 2.04 1.69
CA ALA A 212 14.50 0.65 1.44
C ALA A 212 14.86 0.45 -0.02
N ALA A 213 16.08 -0.03 -0.30
CA ALA A 213 16.66 -0.12 -1.64
C ALA A 213 15.80 -0.88 -2.66
N TYR A 214 15.02 -1.84 -2.19
CA TYR A 214 14.17 -2.68 -3.03
C TYR A 214 12.85 -2.03 -3.45
N VAL A 215 12.56 -0.83 -2.97
CA VAL A 215 11.40 -0.03 -3.41
C VAL A 215 11.75 0.83 -4.62
N ASP A 216 13.01 1.19 -4.79
CA ASP A 216 13.56 1.86 -5.97
C ASP A 216 13.61 0.85 -7.14
N LEU A 217 12.53 0.79 -7.92
CA LEU A 217 12.33 -0.22 -8.96
C LEU A 217 13.14 0.04 -10.22
N ASN A 218 13.47 1.29 -10.48
CA ASN A 218 14.24 1.71 -11.66
C ASN A 218 15.73 1.90 -11.38
N HIS A 219 16.13 1.81 -10.09
CA HIS A 219 17.49 1.95 -9.59
C HIS A 219 18.14 3.32 -9.89
N ASP A 220 17.34 4.39 -9.85
CA ASP A 220 17.84 5.77 -10.07
C ASP A 220 18.25 6.46 -8.75
N GLY A 221 18.04 5.83 -7.61
CA GLY A 221 18.39 6.32 -6.28
C GLY A 221 17.29 7.14 -5.60
N ALA A 222 16.12 7.31 -6.25
CA ALA A 222 14.95 7.96 -5.68
C ALA A 222 13.82 6.94 -5.52
N ILE A 223 13.05 7.07 -4.45
CA ILE A 223 11.81 6.30 -4.27
C ILE A 223 10.65 7.26 -4.49
N THR A 224 9.96 7.07 -5.60
CA THR A 224 8.81 7.88 -5.99
C THR A 224 7.51 7.35 -5.41
N LEU A 225 6.46 8.17 -5.44
CA LEU A 225 5.11 7.74 -5.07
C LEU A 225 4.60 6.59 -5.98
N GLN A 226 4.94 6.62 -7.26
CA GLN A 226 4.58 5.55 -8.21
C GLN A 226 5.27 4.22 -7.86
N GLU A 227 6.55 4.25 -7.49
CA GLU A 227 7.29 3.05 -7.06
C GLU A 227 6.77 2.49 -5.75
N PHE A 228 6.45 3.36 -4.78
CA PHE A 228 5.75 2.95 -3.58
C PHE A 228 4.42 2.25 -3.91
N ALA A 229 3.60 2.82 -4.79
CA ALA A 229 2.32 2.21 -5.19
C ALA A 229 2.53 0.83 -5.84
N GLY A 230 3.53 0.68 -6.71
CA GLY A 230 3.89 -0.61 -7.30
C GLY A 230 4.41 -1.62 -6.27
N HIS A 231 5.16 -1.15 -5.27
CA HIS A 231 5.66 -1.98 -4.18
C HIS A 231 4.52 -2.50 -3.29
N VAL A 232 3.60 -1.63 -2.89
CA VAL A 232 2.38 -1.99 -2.15
C VAL A 232 1.53 -2.99 -2.94
N GLU A 233 1.31 -2.74 -4.24
CA GLU A 233 0.52 -3.66 -5.07
C GLU A 233 1.12 -5.07 -5.09
N ALA A 234 2.44 -5.18 -5.19
CA ALA A 234 3.11 -6.47 -5.18
C ALA A 234 3.01 -7.16 -3.80
N ASP A 235 3.14 -6.43 -2.70
CA ASP A 235 3.01 -6.99 -1.36
C ASP A 235 1.57 -7.43 -1.06
N MET A 236 0.61 -6.55 -1.30
CA MET A 236 -0.81 -6.84 -1.06
C MET A 236 -1.29 -8.02 -1.93
N SER A 237 -0.90 -8.08 -3.21
CA SER A 237 -1.33 -9.17 -4.07
C SER A 237 -0.68 -10.51 -3.74
N GLN A 238 0.60 -10.53 -3.35
CA GLN A 238 1.35 -11.77 -3.14
C GLN A 238 1.28 -12.30 -1.71
N ALA A 239 1.17 -11.42 -0.71
CA ALA A 239 1.07 -11.83 0.69
C ALA A 239 -0.39 -11.92 1.16
N GLU A 240 -1.22 -10.93 0.81
CA GLU A 240 -2.59 -10.80 1.30
C GLU A 240 -3.64 -11.26 0.28
N GLU A 241 -3.23 -11.53 -0.96
CA GLU A 241 -4.14 -11.89 -2.07
C GLU A 241 -5.21 -10.82 -2.33
N GLN A 242 -4.83 -9.56 -2.19
CA GLN A 242 -5.68 -8.38 -2.34
C GLN A 242 -5.10 -7.42 -3.37
N LEU A 243 -5.94 -6.61 -3.96
CA LEU A 243 -5.52 -5.59 -4.93
C LEU A 243 -5.54 -4.20 -4.28
N SER A 244 -4.35 -3.63 -4.07
CA SER A 244 -4.24 -2.22 -3.67
C SER A 244 -4.73 -1.30 -4.79
N THR A 245 -5.15 -0.08 -4.42
CA THR A 245 -5.55 0.93 -5.40
C THR A 245 -4.63 2.14 -5.31
N PHE A 246 -4.15 2.60 -6.45
CA PHE A 246 -3.44 3.87 -6.61
C PHE A 246 -4.22 4.77 -7.58
N ALA A 247 -4.50 5.99 -7.17
CA ALA A 247 -5.15 6.97 -8.03
C ALA A 247 -4.66 8.39 -7.72
N THR A 248 -4.61 9.21 -8.76
CA THR A 248 -4.25 10.63 -8.66
C THR A 248 -5.31 11.50 -9.34
N THR A 249 -5.44 12.73 -8.88
CA THR A 249 -6.21 13.74 -9.59
C THR A 249 -5.28 14.60 -10.47
N LYS A 250 -5.86 15.29 -11.45
CA LYS A 250 -5.12 16.16 -12.35
C LYS A 250 -4.25 17.17 -11.57
N GLY A 251 -2.96 17.21 -11.89
CA GLY A 251 -1.99 18.12 -11.29
C GLY A 251 -1.20 17.55 -10.12
N PHE A 252 -1.48 16.31 -9.68
CA PHE A 252 -0.59 15.62 -8.75
C PHE A 252 0.57 14.98 -9.52
N ASP A 253 1.78 15.13 -8.99
CA ASP A 253 2.99 14.54 -9.56
C ASP A 253 3.20 13.12 -8.99
N GLU A 254 2.97 12.09 -9.81
CA GLU A 254 3.20 10.68 -9.44
C GLU A 254 4.69 10.35 -9.25
N GLY A 255 5.57 11.14 -9.87
CA GLY A 255 7.02 11.08 -9.70
C GLY A 255 7.51 11.78 -8.41
N MET A 256 6.60 12.26 -7.55
CA MET A 256 6.96 12.86 -6.27
C MET A 256 7.89 11.95 -5.47
N VAL A 257 9.10 12.43 -5.17
CA VAL A 257 10.11 11.68 -4.41
C VAL A 257 9.72 11.62 -2.93
N LEU A 258 9.53 10.42 -2.42
CA LEU A 258 9.22 10.15 -1.00
C LEU A 258 10.48 10.05 -0.15
N ALA A 259 11.53 9.40 -0.69
CA ALA A 259 12.80 9.17 -0.03
C ALA A 259 13.91 8.92 -1.04
N HIS A 260 15.18 8.99 -0.60
CA HIS A 260 16.31 8.47 -1.35
C HIS A 260 16.57 7.02 -0.97
N ALA A 261 16.79 6.18 -1.99
CA ALA A 261 17.06 4.78 -1.79
C ALA A 261 18.44 4.57 -1.15
N LYS A 262 18.51 3.67 -0.18
CA LYS A 262 19.79 3.19 0.35
C LYS A 262 20.49 2.32 -0.70
N PRO A 263 21.81 2.20 -0.65
CA PRO A 263 22.53 1.28 -1.54
C PRO A 263 22.04 -0.16 -1.36
N LEU A 264 21.82 -0.86 -2.47
CA LEU A 264 21.45 -2.27 -2.47
C LEU A 264 22.69 -3.11 -2.12
N ALA A 265 22.69 -3.75 -0.96
CA ALA A 265 23.84 -4.51 -0.46
C ALA A 265 24.00 -5.88 -1.17
N HIS A 266 22.94 -6.43 -1.76
CA HIS A 266 22.96 -7.70 -2.48
C HIS A 266 21.80 -7.74 -3.49
N PRO A 267 21.99 -8.26 -4.73
CA PRO A 267 20.98 -8.22 -5.78
C PRO A 267 19.65 -8.91 -5.46
N ARG A 268 19.66 -9.90 -4.55
CA ARG A 268 18.43 -10.59 -4.15
C ARG A 268 17.68 -9.93 -2.98
N ILE A 269 18.23 -8.89 -2.34
CA ILE A 269 17.50 -8.14 -1.31
C ILE A 269 16.29 -7.47 -1.96
N GLY A 270 15.11 -7.64 -1.34
CA GLY A 270 13.83 -7.22 -1.86
C GLY A 270 13.08 -8.28 -2.68
N GLU A 271 13.75 -9.35 -3.11
CA GLU A 271 13.09 -10.47 -3.79
C GLU A 271 12.03 -11.10 -2.89
N ARG A 272 10.83 -11.27 -3.46
CA ARG A 272 9.72 -11.97 -2.77
C ARG A 272 9.76 -13.45 -3.11
N ALA A 273 9.56 -14.26 -2.09
CA ALA A 273 9.54 -15.72 -2.20
C ALA A 273 8.51 -16.30 -1.23
N LYS A 274 8.32 -17.61 -1.29
CA LYS A 274 7.66 -18.35 -0.21
C LYS A 274 8.68 -19.11 0.60
N ALA A 275 8.52 -19.07 1.92
CA ALA A 275 9.28 -19.86 2.89
C ALA A 275 8.33 -20.48 3.91
N LYS A 276 8.78 -21.50 4.62
CA LYS A 276 8.00 -22.08 5.71
C LYS A 276 8.15 -21.21 6.95
N ASP A 277 7.00 -20.88 7.55
CA ASP A 277 6.93 -20.27 8.85
C ASP A 277 7.28 -21.27 9.97
N PRO A 278 7.39 -20.85 11.24
CA PRO A 278 7.67 -21.76 12.37
C PRO A 278 6.65 -22.89 12.55
N ASN A 279 5.42 -22.72 12.02
CA ASN A 279 4.38 -23.76 12.05
C ASN A 279 4.47 -24.75 10.88
N GLY A 280 5.34 -24.47 9.90
CA GLY A 280 5.54 -25.27 8.70
C GLY A 280 4.68 -24.87 7.50
N ASP A 281 3.91 -23.78 7.60
CA ASP A 281 3.08 -23.23 6.54
C ASP A 281 3.89 -22.39 5.55
N TRP A 282 3.52 -22.47 4.25
CA TRP A 282 4.20 -21.69 3.21
C TRP A 282 3.65 -20.25 3.15
N CYS A 283 4.39 -19.31 3.76
CA CYS A 283 4.05 -17.90 3.78
C CYS A 283 4.89 -17.07 2.80
N THR A 284 4.36 -15.95 2.36
CA THR A 284 5.10 -14.99 1.52
C THR A 284 6.10 -14.23 2.40
N CYS A 285 7.34 -14.19 1.93
CA CYS A 285 8.43 -13.48 2.60
C CYS A 285 9.22 -12.62 1.61
N ARG A 286 10.01 -11.71 2.16
CA ARG A 286 10.97 -10.88 1.45
C ARG A 286 12.37 -11.14 1.97
N ILE A 287 13.36 -11.22 1.07
CA ILE A 287 14.77 -11.24 1.45
C ILE A 287 15.15 -9.83 1.90
N VAL A 288 15.58 -9.70 3.16
CA VAL A 288 15.94 -8.41 3.76
C VAL A 288 17.44 -8.27 4.02
N GLU A 289 18.16 -9.37 4.13
CA GLU A 289 19.62 -9.40 4.30
C GLU A 289 20.22 -10.65 3.61
N ALA A 290 21.48 -10.56 3.17
CA ALA A 290 22.23 -11.67 2.59
C ALA A 290 23.61 -11.75 3.25
N ARG A 291 24.01 -12.95 3.68
CA ARG A 291 25.31 -13.22 4.32
C ARG A 291 25.69 -14.69 4.15
N ASP A 292 26.91 -14.96 3.74
CA ASP A 292 27.51 -16.31 3.70
C ASP A 292 26.59 -17.36 3.01
N GLU A 293 26.09 -17.02 1.82
CA GLU A 293 25.17 -17.86 1.02
C GLU A 293 23.79 -18.12 1.67
N LYS A 294 23.46 -17.43 2.77
CA LYS A 294 22.14 -17.48 3.41
C LYS A 294 21.40 -16.15 3.25
N PHE A 295 20.09 -16.22 3.36
CA PHE A 295 19.20 -15.06 3.29
C PHE A 295 18.43 -14.91 4.59
N LYS A 296 18.48 -13.71 5.17
CA LYS A 296 17.50 -13.33 6.19
C LYS A 296 16.21 -12.95 5.48
N ILE A 297 15.13 -13.59 5.87
CA ILE A 297 13.79 -13.32 5.35
C ILE A 297 12.93 -12.68 6.42
N HIS A 298 12.06 -11.78 5.95
CA HIS A 298 10.96 -11.22 6.71
C HIS A 298 9.64 -11.73 6.10
N PHE A 299 8.75 -12.27 6.92
CA PHE A 299 7.41 -12.66 6.48
C PHE A 299 6.55 -11.41 6.36
N ILE A 300 6.14 -11.08 5.11
CA ILE A 300 5.41 -9.86 4.80
C ILE A 300 4.10 -9.80 5.58
N GLY A 301 3.88 -8.68 6.30
CA GLY A 301 2.71 -8.46 7.14
C GLY A 301 2.81 -9.03 8.57
N TYR A 302 3.88 -9.73 8.89
CA TYR A 302 4.10 -10.31 10.22
C TYR A 302 5.13 -9.51 11.01
N GLU A 303 5.29 -9.84 12.29
CA GLU A 303 6.27 -9.19 13.15
C GLU A 303 7.70 -9.67 12.85
N GLU A 304 8.69 -8.81 13.09
CA GLU A 304 10.10 -9.09 12.85
C GLU A 304 10.67 -10.23 13.74
N ASP A 305 9.97 -10.61 14.81
CA ASP A 305 10.34 -11.74 15.66
C ASP A 305 10.17 -13.10 14.95
N GLY A 306 9.44 -13.13 13.81
CA GLY A 306 9.36 -14.26 12.90
C GLY A 306 10.48 -14.33 11.86
N ASP A 307 11.37 -13.33 11.77
CA ASP A 307 12.46 -13.31 10.80
C ASP A 307 13.42 -14.49 10.99
N ALA A 308 13.84 -15.08 9.88
CA ALA A 308 14.70 -16.26 9.92
C ALA A 308 15.82 -16.19 8.88
N TRP A 309 16.95 -16.84 9.19
CA TRP A 309 18.00 -17.11 8.22
C TRP A 309 17.74 -18.46 7.55
N VAL A 310 17.59 -18.45 6.24
CA VAL A 310 17.28 -19.64 5.42
C VAL A 310 18.33 -19.87 4.34
N ALA A 311 18.46 -21.11 3.87
CA ALA A 311 19.26 -21.43 2.70
C ALA A 311 18.47 -21.13 1.40
N PRO A 312 19.15 -20.93 0.25
CA PRO A 312 18.48 -20.69 -1.03
C PRO A 312 17.45 -21.74 -1.42
N GLU A 313 17.71 -23.01 -1.09
CA GLU A 313 16.83 -24.16 -1.36
C GLU A 313 15.55 -24.19 -0.54
N ASP A 314 15.50 -23.46 0.58
CA ASP A 314 14.31 -23.31 1.42
C ASP A 314 13.32 -22.28 0.84
N LEU A 315 13.75 -21.51 -0.17
CA LEU A 315 12.94 -20.50 -0.83
C LEU A 315 12.27 -21.05 -2.10
N LYS A 316 10.97 -20.79 -2.24
CA LYS A 316 10.22 -21.09 -3.46
C LYS A 316 9.83 -19.81 -4.19
N PRO A 317 10.00 -19.76 -5.52
CA PRO A 317 9.54 -18.61 -6.30
C PRO A 317 8.01 -18.49 -6.24
N ILE A 318 7.52 -17.25 -6.17
CA ILE A 318 6.09 -16.96 -6.31
C ILE A 318 5.74 -17.02 -7.79
N LYS A 319 4.79 -17.88 -8.15
CA LYS A 319 4.29 -18.04 -9.52
C LYS A 319 2.78 -17.81 -9.52
N PRO A 320 2.31 -16.58 -9.62
CA PRO A 320 0.88 -16.30 -9.66
C PRO A 320 0.29 -16.93 -10.94
N THR A 321 -0.78 -17.68 -10.79
CA THR A 321 -1.57 -18.15 -11.94
C THR A 321 -2.37 -16.98 -12.47
N GLN A 322 -2.33 -16.74 -13.78
CA GLN A 322 -3.13 -15.71 -14.43
C GLN A 322 -4.11 -16.34 -15.42
N TYR A 323 -5.36 -15.93 -15.32
CA TYR A 323 -6.40 -16.21 -16.30
C TYR A 323 -6.62 -14.94 -17.14
N ALA A 324 -6.61 -15.07 -18.45
CA ALA A 324 -6.78 -13.93 -19.35
C ALA A 324 -8.20 -13.33 -19.25
N ALA A 325 -8.32 -12.04 -19.51
CA ALA A 325 -9.64 -11.41 -19.67
C ALA A 325 -10.44 -12.13 -20.78
N GLY A 326 -11.72 -12.35 -20.52
CA GLY A 326 -12.62 -13.13 -21.38
C GLY A 326 -12.60 -14.64 -21.11
N SER A 327 -11.72 -15.15 -20.23
CA SER A 327 -11.71 -16.57 -19.89
C SER A 327 -12.99 -16.96 -19.12
N GLU A 328 -13.65 -18.04 -19.56
CA GLU A 328 -14.70 -18.68 -18.77
C GLU A 328 -14.06 -19.53 -17.67
N VAL A 329 -14.52 -19.33 -16.45
CA VAL A 329 -13.96 -19.94 -15.24
C VAL A 329 -15.08 -20.33 -14.27
N GLU A 330 -14.73 -21.08 -13.26
CA GLU A 330 -15.59 -21.27 -12.07
C GLU A 330 -14.87 -20.65 -10.87
N VAL A 331 -15.64 -19.91 -10.05
CA VAL A 331 -15.15 -19.24 -8.84
C VAL A 331 -15.82 -19.83 -7.61
N VAL A 332 -15.01 -20.16 -6.58
CA VAL A 332 -15.55 -20.69 -5.33
C VAL A 332 -16.01 -19.54 -4.43
N TRP A 333 -17.28 -19.57 -4.01
CA TRP A 333 -17.87 -18.71 -2.99
C TRP A 333 -18.68 -19.55 -1.99
N LYS A 334 -18.46 -19.37 -0.71
CA LYS A 334 -19.12 -20.16 0.37
C LYS A 334 -19.14 -21.68 0.09
N LYS A 335 -17.98 -22.22 -0.33
CA LYS A 335 -17.78 -23.66 -0.64
C LYS A 335 -18.55 -24.17 -1.87
N ARG A 336 -19.14 -23.31 -2.70
CA ARG A 336 -19.78 -23.66 -3.97
C ARG A 336 -19.07 -23.01 -5.13
N TRP A 337 -19.03 -23.68 -6.27
CA TRP A 337 -18.45 -23.19 -7.50
C TRP A 337 -19.53 -22.56 -8.37
N TYR A 338 -19.27 -21.35 -8.84
CA TYR A 338 -20.16 -20.55 -9.67
C TYR A 338 -19.49 -20.24 -11.00
N PRO A 339 -20.20 -20.39 -12.15
CA PRO A 339 -19.67 -19.96 -13.44
C PRO A 339 -19.42 -18.45 -13.43
N ALA A 340 -18.31 -18.04 -14.02
CA ALA A 340 -17.93 -16.65 -14.11
C ALA A 340 -17.04 -16.38 -15.34
N THR A 341 -16.94 -15.13 -15.73
CA THR A 341 -16.01 -14.65 -16.76
C THR A 341 -14.98 -13.71 -16.12
N VAL A 342 -13.72 -13.89 -16.45
CA VAL A 342 -12.66 -12.96 -16.04
C VAL A 342 -12.82 -11.66 -16.84
N LEU A 343 -13.05 -10.55 -16.16
CA LEU A 343 -13.13 -9.22 -16.79
C LEU A 343 -11.76 -8.59 -16.92
N GLN A 344 -10.91 -8.73 -15.89
CA GLN A 344 -9.58 -8.15 -15.82
C GLN A 344 -8.67 -9.02 -14.95
N ALA A 345 -7.37 -9.03 -15.23
CA ALA A 345 -6.35 -9.67 -14.39
C ALA A 345 -5.22 -8.69 -14.10
N LYS A 346 -4.82 -8.60 -12.83
CA LYS A 346 -3.73 -7.74 -12.38
C LYS A 346 -3.01 -8.40 -11.19
N ALA A 347 -1.69 -8.53 -11.29
CA ALA A 347 -0.83 -9.06 -10.22
C ALA A 347 -1.28 -10.44 -9.64
N GLY A 348 -1.93 -11.29 -10.45
CA GLY A 348 -2.45 -12.60 -10.00
C GLY A 348 -3.82 -12.54 -9.33
N ILE A 349 -4.43 -11.36 -9.25
CA ILE A 349 -5.81 -11.13 -8.79
C ILE A 349 -6.69 -10.85 -10.01
N HIS A 350 -7.94 -11.30 -9.99
CA HIS A 350 -8.83 -11.27 -11.14
C HIS A 350 -10.16 -10.62 -10.80
N LEU A 351 -10.56 -9.61 -11.55
CA LEU A 351 -11.93 -9.11 -11.52
C LEU A 351 -12.79 -10.11 -12.30
N ILE A 352 -13.81 -10.63 -11.66
CA ILE A 352 -14.71 -11.60 -12.26
C ILE A 352 -16.15 -11.10 -12.26
N HIS A 353 -16.89 -11.53 -13.28
CA HIS A 353 -18.35 -11.37 -13.37
C HIS A 353 -18.99 -12.75 -13.26
N TYR A 354 -19.88 -12.93 -12.30
CA TYR A 354 -20.63 -14.17 -12.14
C TYR A 354 -21.71 -14.28 -13.20
N THR A 355 -21.74 -15.39 -13.95
CA THR A 355 -22.78 -15.66 -14.96
C THR A 355 -24.15 -15.64 -14.33
N ASP A 356 -25.11 -14.99 -14.97
CA ASP A 356 -26.49 -14.81 -14.52
C ASP A 356 -26.69 -13.94 -13.26
N TYR A 357 -25.65 -13.20 -12.83
CA TYR A 357 -25.75 -12.25 -11.71
C TYR A 357 -25.52 -10.80 -12.19
N ASP A 358 -26.06 -9.83 -11.44
CA ASP A 358 -25.81 -8.40 -11.70
C ASP A 358 -24.35 -8.03 -11.45
N SER A 359 -23.83 -7.04 -12.18
CA SER A 359 -22.46 -6.51 -12.02
C SER A 359 -22.11 -5.99 -10.62
N LYS A 360 -23.12 -5.74 -9.77
CA LYS A 360 -22.90 -5.41 -8.35
C LYS A 360 -22.26 -6.55 -7.56
N TRP A 361 -22.24 -7.77 -8.12
CA TRP A 361 -21.58 -8.95 -7.55
C TRP A 361 -20.18 -9.17 -8.13
N ASP A 362 -19.72 -8.31 -9.05
CA ASP A 362 -18.38 -8.38 -9.57
C ASP A 362 -17.38 -8.15 -8.42
N GLU A 363 -16.41 -9.06 -8.30
CA GLU A 363 -15.41 -8.97 -7.24
C GLU A 363 -14.01 -9.29 -7.75
N TRP A 364 -13.00 -8.76 -7.09
CA TRP A 364 -11.62 -9.17 -7.28
C TRP A 364 -11.33 -10.44 -6.49
N VAL A 365 -10.80 -11.47 -7.13
CA VAL A 365 -10.54 -12.77 -6.50
C VAL A 365 -9.13 -13.26 -6.80
N PRO A 366 -8.43 -13.89 -5.83
CA PRO A 366 -7.16 -14.52 -6.07
C PRO A 366 -7.31 -15.79 -6.91
N SER A 367 -6.26 -16.15 -7.65
CA SER A 367 -6.26 -17.33 -8.53
C SER A 367 -6.63 -18.63 -7.82
N LYS A 368 -6.36 -18.78 -6.52
CA LYS A 368 -6.74 -19.97 -5.75
C LYS A 368 -8.26 -20.18 -5.64
N ARG A 369 -9.06 -19.11 -5.81
CA ARG A 369 -10.53 -19.19 -5.86
C ARG A 369 -11.07 -19.53 -7.23
N ILE A 370 -10.21 -19.61 -8.25
CA ILE A 370 -10.57 -19.81 -9.66
C ILE A 370 -10.14 -21.21 -10.12
N ARG A 371 -10.94 -21.84 -10.94
CA ARG A 371 -10.57 -23.02 -11.70
C ARG A 371 -11.15 -22.97 -13.11
N ILE A 372 -10.55 -23.74 -14.03
CA ILE A 372 -11.14 -23.99 -15.35
C ILE A 372 -12.38 -24.87 -15.18
N PRO A 373 -13.50 -24.58 -15.89
CA PRO A 373 -14.70 -25.42 -15.84
C PRO A 373 -14.37 -26.87 -16.17
N ARG A 374 -14.95 -27.80 -15.43
CA ARG A 374 -14.82 -29.22 -15.76
C ARG A 374 -15.73 -29.52 -16.95
N SER A 375 -15.14 -29.95 -18.05
CA SER A 375 -15.84 -30.51 -19.22
C SER A 375 -16.70 -31.72 -18.87
#